data_e21f039d41a8296a77742dda0ea4dc1a
#
_entry.id   e21f039d41a8296a77742dda0ea4dc1a
#
_cell.length_a   1.000
_cell.length_b   1.000
_cell.length_c   1.000
_cell.angle_alpha   90.00
_cell.angle_beta   90.00
_cell.angle_gamma   90.00
#
_symmetry.space_group_name_H-M   'P 1'
#
loop_
_entity.id
_entity.type
_entity.pdbx_description
1 polymer ?
#
loop_
_entity_poly.entity_id
_entity_poly.type
_entity_poly.pdbx_seq_one_letter_code
_entity_poly.pdbx_strand_id
1 'polypeptide(L)'
;MPGHKEDTTLKSLREDHTFQKHPDIKNFYNELESACVDDYHSHPCIKLIPNEEEIKENVKDFYHKIGENQLKLFIITDNFSVFKGELPKRCMYFKYWFYDQVITNGFDNKQIAQIFKLFEDHDNNIEFNMSYLREDKKPTDDDAYTWHMCKIHYSILDDIKKLKLLLDYIENYDKTKNTSTISNVICNSEYKDYINEIIELCNSKSGDSYQQTKYICDELDEFKKIHDINKLHLNYLVLMNH
;
A
#
# COMPACT_ATOMS: atom_id res chain seq x y z
N MET A 1 -4.01 14.43 -25.51
CA MET A 1 -4.13 14.25 -24.07
C MET A 1 -2.82 14.73 -23.46
N PRO A 2 -2.80 15.60 -22.44
CA PRO A 2 -1.56 15.92 -21.77
C PRO A 2 -1.07 14.63 -21.12
N GLY A 3 0.13 14.18 -21.49
CA GLY A 3 0.75 13.01 -20.91
C GLY A 3 0.85 13.20 -19.40
N HIS A 4 0.39 12.20 -18.63
CA HIS A 4 0.52 12.19 -17.19
C HIS A 4 2.02 12.24 -16.88
N LYS A 5 2.48 13.33 -16.27
CA LYS A 5 3.88 13.46 -15.87
C LYS A 5 4.08 12.52 -14.68
N GLU A 6 4.88 11.48 -14.87
CA GLU A 6 5.22 10.55 -13.80
C GLU A 6 5.80 11.32 -12.60
N ASP A 7 5.37 10.97 -11.40
CA ASP A 7 5.87 11.57 -10.16
C ASP A 7 7.29 11.03 -9.90
N THR A 8 8.28 11.78 -10.38
CA THR A 8 9.69 11.37 -10.34
C THR A 8 10.20 11.22 -8.91
N THR A 9 9.65 11.97 -7.95
CA THR A 9 10.04 11.87 -6.54
C THR A 9 9.60 10.53 -5.96
N LEU A 10 8.33 10.16 -6.08
CA LEU A 10 7.82 8.90 -5.55
C LEU A 10 8.46 7.67 -6.23
N LYS A 11 8.73 7.77 -7.54
CA LYS A 11 9.48 6.72 -8.26
C LYS A 11 10.89 6.53 -7.72
N SER A 12 11.65 7.62 -7.56
CA SER A 12 13.02 7.57 -7.02
C SER A 12 13.03 7.01 -5.59
N LEU A 13 12.10 7.42 -4.72
CA LEU A 13 11.98 6.88 -3.36
C LEU A 13 11.78 5.36 -3.36
N ARG A 14 10.94 4.85 -4.25
CA ARG A 14 10.73 3.41 -4.40
C ARG A 14 11.97 2.68 -4.91
N GLU A 15 12.50 3.10 -6.05
CA GLU A 15 13.53 2.35 -6.79
C GLU A 15 14.92 2.52 -6.20
N ASP A 16 15.29 3.77 -5.88
CA ASP A 16 16.66 4.12 -5.47
C ASP A 16 16.88 3.99 -3.96
N HIS A 17 15.81 3.91 -3.17
CA HIS A 17 15.89 3.80 -1.72
C HIS A 17 15.21 2.54 -1.20
N THR A 18 13.88 2.43 -1.27
CA THR A 18 13.12 1.36 -0.62
C THR A 18 13.52 -0.01 -1.18
N PHE A 19 13.51 -0.20 -2.49
CA PHE A 19 13.84 -1.50 -3.11
C PHE A 19 15.32 -1.88 -2.99
N GLN A 20 16.23 -0.89 -2.97
CA GLN A 20 17.66 -1.18 -2.78
C GLN A 20 17.95 -1.62 -1.34
N LYS A 21 17.29 -1.01 -0.36
CA LYS A 21 17.49 -1.33 1.06
C LYS A 21 16.78 -2.61 1.47
N HIS A 22 15.62 -2.89 0.85
CA HIS A 22 14.70 -3.97 1.23
C HIS A 22 14.39 -4.87 0.03
N PRO A 23 15.28 -5.79 -0.36
CA PRO A 23 15.09 -6.68 -1.50
C PRO A 23 13.84 -7.59 -1.36
N ASP A 24 13.45 -7.93 -0.14
CA ASP A 24 12.25 -8.74 0.11
C ASP A 24 10.97 -7.99 -0.28
N ILE A 25 10.91 -6.67 -0.07
CA ILE A 25 9.78 -5.84 -0.51
C ILE A 25 9.70 -5.87 -2.05
N LYS A 26 10.87 -5.72 -2.71
CA LYS A 26 10.94 -5.80 -4.17
C LYS A 26 10.49 -7.15 -4.68
N ASN A 27 10.89 -8.25 -4.03
CA ASN A 27 10.50 -9.59 -4.41
C ASN A 27 8.99 -9.79 -4.25
N PHE A 28 8.42 -9.39 -3.11
CA PHE A 28 6.97 -9.44 -2.89
C PHE A 28 6.20 -8.60 -3.91
N TYR A 29 6.71 -7.42 -4.22
CA TYR A 29 6.15 -6.55 -5.25
C TYR A 29 6.14 -7.22 -6.64
N ASN A 30 7.25 -7.88 -7.04
CA ASN A 30 7.33 -8.62 -8.29
C ASN A 30 6.34 -9.80 -8.33
N GLU A 31 6.13 -10.48 -7.21
CA GLU A 31 5.11 -11.54 -7.10
C GLU A 31 3.70 -10.99 -7.32
N LEU A 32 3.38 -9.80 -6.79
CA LEU A 32 2.11 -9.12 -7.02
C LEU A 32 1.94 -8.67 -8.49
N GLU A 33 3.01 -8.21 -9.12
CA GLU A 33 3.00 -7.80 -10.54
C GLU A 33 2.82 -8.97 -11.51
N SER A 34 3.22 -10.17 -11.10
CA SER A 34 3.07 -11.38 -11.92
C SER A 34 1.62 -11.88 -12.00
N ALA A 35 0.69 -11.26 -11.28
CA ALA A 35 -0.72 -11.58 -11.37
C ALA A 35 -1.24 -11.39 -12.79
N CYS A 36 -2.05 -12.34 -13.28
CA CYS A 36 -2.64 -12.35 -14.62
C CYS A 36 -1.65 -12.41 -15.80
N VAL A 37 -0.38 -12.74 -15.58
CA VAL A 37 0.62 -12.84 -16.65
C VAL A 37 0.64 -14.27 -17.27
N ASP A 38 0.28 -15.29 -16.50
CA ASP A 38 0.30 -16.67 -16.95
C ASP A 38 -1.07 -17.12 -17.52
N ASP A 39 -1.02 -17.73 -18.70
CA ASP A 39 -2.15 -18.17 -19.55
C ASP A 39 -2.91 -19.38 -18.99
N TYR A 40 -3.31 -19.36 -17.73
CA TYR A 40 -4.16 -20.39 -17.15
C TYR A 40 -5.64 -20.09 -17.43
N HIS A 41 -6.20 -20.72 -18.46
CA HIS A 41 -7.59 -20.63 -18.94
C HIS A 41 -8.71 -20.88 -17.91
N SER A 42 -8.40 -21.07 -16.65
CA SER A 42 -9.36 -21.31 -15.55
C SER A 42 -9.29 -20.28 -14.43
N HIS A 43 -8.56 -19.18 -14.60
CA HIS A 43 -8.24 -18.23 -13.54
C HIS A 43 -9.14 -16.98 -13.47
N PRO A 44 -9.24 -16.38 -12.27
CA PRO A 44 -10.09 -15.21 -11.98
C PRO A 44 -9.74 -13.94 -12.75
N CYS A 45 -8.66 -13.93 -13.54
CA CYS A 45 -8.34 -12.85 -14.48
C CYS A 45 -9.38 -12.68 -15.59
N ILE A 46 -10.37 -13.58 -15.68
CA ILE A 46 -11.48 -13.53 -16.63
C ILE A 46 -12.81 -13.31 -15.90
N LYS A 47 -12.84 -12.57 -14.81
CA LYS A 47 -14.11 -12.23 -14.17
C LYS A 47 -14.90 -11.28 -15.07
N LEU A 48 -16.16 -11.61 -15.30
CA LEU A 48 -17.12 -10.71 -15.92
C LEU A 48 -17.27 -9.48 -15.02
N ILE A 49 -16.88 -8.32 -15.54
CA ILE A 49 -17.11 -7.04 -14.88
C ILE A 49 -18.52 -6.57 -15.27
N PRO A 50 -19.41 -6.29 -14.32
CA PRO A 50 -20.70 -5.72 -14.63
C PRO A 50 -20.54 -4.37 -15.37
N ASN A 51 -21.28 -4.14 -16.46
CA ASN A 51 -21.27 -2.91 -17.26
C ASN A 51 -19.89 -2.56 -17.86
N GLU A 52 -19.25 -3.51 -18.49
CA GLU A 52 -17.91 -3.40 -19.10
C GLU A 52 -17.72 -2.20 -20.04
N GLU A 53 -18.76 -1.78 -20.75
CA GLU A 53 -18.66 -0.78 -21.82
C GLU A 53 -18.24 0.62 -21.34
N GLU A 54 -18.46 0.93 -20.05
CA GLU A 54 -18.15 2.25 -19.48
C GLU A 54 -16.80 2.31 -18.73
N ILE A 55 -16.12 1.17 -18.59
CA ILE A 55 -14.88 1.05 -17.80
C ILE A 55 -13.67 0.98 -18.74
N LYS A 56 -12.68 1.84 -18.50
CA LYS A 56 -11.44 1.83 -19.27
C LYS A 56 -10.64 0.54 -19.05
N GLU A 57 -9.95 0.08 -20.10
CA GLU A 57 -9.19 -1.18 -20.09
C GLU A 57 -8.17 -1.24 -18.95
N ASN A 58 -7.39 -0.17 -18.73
CA ASN A 58 -6.41 -0.13 -17.64
C ASN A 58 -7.02 -0.26 -16.24
N VAL A 59 -8.27 0.17 -16.04
CA VAL A 59 -9.02 -0.02 -14.78
C VAL A 59 -9.43 -1.49 -14.63
N LYS A 60 -9.89 -2.13 -15.71
CA LYS A 60 -10.23 -3.55 -15.73
C LYS A 60 -9.01 -4.42 -15.42
N ASP A 61 -7.90 -4.17 -16.11
CA ASP A 61 -6.64 -4.90 -15.88
C ASP A 61 -6.20 -4.79 -14.42
N PHE A 62 -6.27 -3.61 -13.85
CA PHE A 62 -5.90 -3.41 -12.46
C PHE A 62 -6.87 -4.10 -11.48
N TYR A 63 -8.18 -4.02 -11.75
CA TYR A 63 -9.18 -4.75 -10.97
C TYR A 63 -8.91 -6.27 -10.97
N HIS A 64 -8.61 -6.85 -12.12
CA HIS A 64 -8.27 -8.27 -12.23
C HIS A 64 -7.00 -8.63 -11.46
N LYS A 65 -5.95 -7.81 -11.55
CA LYS A 65 -4.72 -8.01 -10.79
C LYS A 65 -4.96 -7.97 -9.28
N ILE A 66 -5.79 -7.03 -8.80
CA ILE A 66 -6.16 -6.98 -7.37
C ILE A 66 -6.88 -8.28 -6.99
N GLY A 67 -7.90 -8.69 -7.75
CA GLY A 67 -8.69 -9.88 -7.46
C GLY A 67 -7.86 -11.17 -7.43
N GLU A 68 -6.92 -11.35 -8.36
CA GLU A 68 -6.03 -12.51 -8.36
C GLU A 68 -5.08 -12.46 -7.15
N ASN A 69 -4.51 -11.31 -6.85
CA ASN A 69 -3.64 -11.16 -5.68
C ASN A 69 -4.39 -11.41 -4.37
N GLN A 70 -5.65 -10.97 -4.25
CA GLN A 70 -6.49 -11.30 -3.09
C GLN A 70 -6.68 -12.82 -2.95
N LEU A 71 -6.93 -13.54 -4.05
CA LEU A 71 -7.05 -15.00 -4.03
C LEU A 71 -5.73 -15.67 -3.65
N LYS A 72 -4.60 -15.24 -4.22
CA LYS A 72 -3.28 -15.78 -3.86
C LYS A 72 -2.95 -15.57 -2.39
N LEU A 73 -3.36 -14.43 -1.81
CA LEU A 73 -3.13 -14.11 -0.40
C LEU A 73 -4.12 -14.79 0.55
N PHE A 74 -5.31 -15.15 0.06
CA PHE A 74 -6.32 -15.89 0.80
C PHE A 74 -6.06 -17.39 0.80
N ILE A 75 -5.72 -17.96 -0.36
CA ILE A 75 -5.44 -19.38 -0.52
C ILE A 75 -3.93 -19.55 -0.38
N ILE A 76 -3.53 -20.33 0.61
CA ILE A 76 -2.12 -20.65 0.84
C ILE A 76 -1.62 -21.50 -0.33
N THR A 77 -1.28 -20.86 -1.40
CA THR A 77 -0.36 -21.41 -2.36
C THR A 77 1.04 -21.02 -1.90
N ASP A 78 2.02 -21.89 -2.02
CA ASP A 78 3.43 -21.60 -1.69
C ASP A 78 4.02 -20.46 -2.54
N ASN A 79 3.18 -19.76 -3.30
CA ASN A 79 3.55 -18.75 -4.27
C ASN A 79 4.03 -17.42 -3.66
N PHE A 80 3.63 -17.13 -2.42
CA PHE A 80 4.18 -15.99 -1.68
C PHE A 80 5.13 -16.48 -0.59
N SER A 81 6.40 -16.64 -0.93
CA SER A 81 7.43 -17.05 0.03
C SER A 81 7.83 -15.93 0.98
N VAL A 82 7.68 -14.69 0.52
CA VAL A 82 8.09 -13.49 1.28
C VAL A 82 7.06 -13.15 2.35
N PHE A 83 7.55 -12.82 3.56
CA PHE A 83 6.74 -12.49 4.73
C PHE A 83 5.74 -13.58 5.14
N LYS A 84 6.09 -14.85 4.92
CA LYS A 84 5.26 -16.00 5.34
C LYS A 84 5.02 -15.93 6.85
N GLY A 85 3.76 -15.99 7.26
CA GLY A 85 3.37 -15.86 8.67
C GLY A 85 3.27 -14.42 9.20
N GLU A 86 3.76 -13.41 8.47
CA GLU A 86 3.68 -12.00 8.85
C GLU A 86 2.51 -11.29 8.14
N LEU A 87 1.26 -11.77 8.35
CA LEU A 87 0.09 -11.27 7.62
C LEU A 87 -0.13 -9.75 7.70
N PRO A 88 0.04 -9.06 8.86
CA PRO A 88 -0.06 -7.60 8.90
C PRO A 88 0.96 -6.91 7.99
N LYS A 89 2.17 -7.45 7.91
CA LYS A 89 3.23 -6.93 7.03
C LYS A 89 2.92 -7.18 5.56
N ARG A 90 2.39 -8.35 5.20
CA ARG A 90 1.89 -8.62 3.85
C ARG A 90 0.78 -7.66 3.44
N CYS A 91 -0.18 -7.38 4.34
CA CYS A 91 -1.23 -6.40 4.09
C CYS A 91 -0.64 -5.00 3.83
N MET A 92 0.30 -4.56 4.67
CA MET A 92 0.97 -3.28 4.49
C MET A 92 1.65 -3.17 3.11
N TYR A 93 2.42 -4.18 2.69
CA TYR A 93 3.09 -4.13 1.39
C TYR A 93 2.16 -4.36 0.20
N PHE A 94 1.03 -5.02 0.39
CA PHE A 94 -0.04 -5.06 -0.60
C PHE A 94 -0.66 -3.67 -0.80
N LYS A 95 -0.94 -2.92 0.28
CA LYS A 95 -1.40 -1.53 0.21
C LYS A 95 -0.35 -0.64 -0.48
N TYR A 96 0.94 -0.81 -0.13
CA TYR A 96 2.05 -0.10 -0.75
C TYR A 96 2.09 -0.32 -2.28
N TRP A 97 1.97 -1.58 -2.73
CA TRP A 97 1.86 -1.95 -4.13
C TRP A 97 0.62 -1.32 -4.79
N PHE A 98 -0.54 -1.41 -4.13
CA PHE A 98 -1.79 -0.83 -4.65
C PHE A 98 -1.65 0.69 -4.89
N TYR A 99 -1.14 1.43 -3.92
CA TYR A 99 -0.94 2.88 -4.05
C TYR A 99 0.04 3.22 -5.18
N ASP A 100 1.11 2.47 -5.29
CA ASP A 100 2.09 2.64 -6.36
C ASP A 100 1.50 2.36 -7.74
N GLN A 101 0.67 1.32 -7.88
CA GLN A 101 -0.03 1.02 -9.12
C GLN A 101 -1.01 2.12 -9.52
N VAL A 102 -1.75 2.69 -8.58
CA VAL A 102 -2.64 3.83 -8.82
C VAL A 102 -1.86 5.02 -9.36
N ILE A 103 -0.70 5.32 -8.78
CA ILE A 103 0.15 6.43 -9.19
C ILE A 103 0.79 6.16 -10.56
N THR A 104 1.38 4.98 -10.75
CA THR A 104 2.14 4.62 -11.96
C THR A 104 1.23 4.49 -13.18
N ASN A 105 0.03 3.93 -13.02
CA ASN A 105 -0.96 3.86 -14.10
C ASN A 105 -1.64 5.21 -14.40
N GLY A 106 -1.36 6.24 -13.60
CA GLY A 106 -1.91 7.58 -13.79
C GLY A 106 -3.43 7.65 -13.65
N PHE A 107 -4.01 6.86 -12.73
CA PHE A 107 -5.44 6.89 -12.48
C PHE A 107 -5.88 8.23 -11.90
N ASP A 108 -6.94 8.80 -12.48
CA ASP A 108 -7.62 9.96 -11.92
C ASP A 108 -8.62 9.55 -10.82
N ASN A 109 -9.14 10.54 -10.08
CA ASN A 109 -10.08 10.30 -8.99
C ASN A 109 -11.36 9.55 -9.43
N LYS A 110 -11.80 9.74 -10.69
CA LYS A 110 -12.96 9.02 -11.24
C LYS A 110 -12.63 7.54 -11.46
N GLN A 111 -11.45 7.23 -11.98
CA GLN A 111 -11.00 5.86 -12.18
C GLN A 111 -10.74 5.15 -10.84
N ILE A 112 -10.18 5.87 -9.85
CA ILE A 112 -10.01 5.34 -8.48
C ILE A 112 -11.38 4.99 -7.88
N ALA A 113 -12.37 5.90 -7.97
CA ALA A 113 -13.73 5.62 -7.51
C ALA A 113 -14.37 4.42 -8.23
N GLN A 114 -14.11 4.23 -9.54
CA GLN A 114 -14.56 3.06 -10.29
C GLN A 114 -13.92 1.77 -9.76
N ILE A 115 -12.61 1.76 -9.47
CA ILE A 115 -11.92 0.60 -8.92
C ILE A 115 -12.58 0.18 -7.61
N PHE A 116 -12.75 1.09 -6.66
CA PHE A 116 -13.38 0.78 -5.37
C PHE A 116 -14.82 0.28 -5.52
N LYS A 117 -15.61 0.88 -6.42
CA LYS A 117 -16.99 0.46 -6.70
C LYS A 117 -17.07 -0.96 -7.25
N LEU A 118 -16.07 -1.44 -7.99
CA LEU A 118 -16.05 -2.81 -8.54
C LEU A 118 -15.90 -3.89 -7.47
N PHE A 119 -15.40 -3.56 -6.27
CA PHE A 119 -15.30 -4.48 -5.14
C PHE A 119 -16.58 -4.55 -4.28
N GLU A 120 -17.62 -3.76 -4.63
CA GLU A 120 -18.99 -3.81 -4.04
C GLU A 120 -19.04 -3.78 -2.50
N ASP A 121 -18.04 -3.20 -1.84
CA ASP A 121 -18.07 -3.13 -0.39
C ASP A 121 -18.91 -1.94 0.11
N HIS A 122 -19.68 -2.17 1.18
CA HIS A 122 -20.68 -1.23 1.68
C HIS A 122 -20.12 0.09 2.19
N ASP A 123 -18.81 0.14 2.51
CA ASP A 123 -18.12 1.29 3.09
C ASP A 123 -17.13 1.99 2.16
N ASN A 124 -17.19 1.76 0.85
CA ASN A 124 -16.20 2.24 -0.12
C ASN A 124 -14.76 1.82 0.21
N ASN A 125 -14.55 0.61 0.70
CA ASN A 125 -13.23 0.05 0.96
C ASN A 125 -13.01 -1.20 0.12
N ILE A 126 -11.76 -1.59 -0.05
CA ILE A 126 -11.40 -2.91 -0.57
C ILE A 126 -10.98 -3.75 0.63
N GLU A 127 -11.80 -4.76 1.00
CA GLU A 127 -11.55 -5.65 2.12
C GLU A 127 -11.41 -7.10 1.68
N PHE A 128 -10.44 -7.82 2.24
CA PHE A 128 -10.28 -9.24 2.02
C PHE A 128 -9.49 -9.89 3.15
N ASN A 129 -9.73 -11.19 3.34
CA ASN A 129 -9.00 -11.98 4.32
C ASN A 129 -7.73 -12.54 3.68
N MET A 130 -6.62 -12.40 4.38
CA MET A 130 -5.37 -13.12 4.15
C MET A 130 -5.28 -14.30 5.09
N SER A 131 -4.63 -15.36 4.67
CA SER A 131 -4.41 -16.52 5.55
C SER A 131 -3.05 -17.17 5.29
N TYR A 132 -2.58 -17.94 6.27
CA TYR A 132 -1.49 -18.90 6.07
C TYR A 132 -1.71 -20.14 6.92
N LEU A 133 -1.24 -21.27 6.41
CA LEU A 133 -1.21 -22.53 7.13
C LEU A 133 -0.07 -22.48 8.16
N ARG A 134 -0.38 -22.74 9.42
CA ARG A 134 0.61 -22.83 10.49
C ARG A 134 1.52 -24.03 10.24
N GLU A 135 2.83 -23.85 10.44
CA GLU A 135 3.84 -24.88 10.16
C GLU A 135 3.69 -26.13 11.05
N ASP A 136 3.12 -25.96 12.25
CA ASP A 136 2.87 -27.01 13.23
C ASP A 136 1.54 -27.77 13.04
N LYS A 137 0.78 -27.43 11.99
CA LYS A 137 -0.58 -27.92 11.75
C LYS A 137 -0.76 -28.60 10.40
N LYS A 138 -1.76 -29.49 10.33
CA LYS A 138 -2.22 -30.08 9.06
C LYS A 138 -3.41 -29.28 8.55
N PRO A 139 -3.62 -29.21 7.23
CA PRO A 139 -4.77 -28.47 6.64
C PRO A 139 -6.14 -28.90 7.16
N THR A 140 -6.24 -30.10 7.75
CA THR A 140 -7.49 -30.67 8.30
C THR A 140 -7.72 -30.32 9.77
N ASP A 141 -6.78 -29.66 10.44
CA ASP A 141 -6.92 -29.27 11.83
C ASP A 141 -7.83 -28.03 11.94
N ASP A 142 -8.70 -27.94 12.93
CA ASP A 142 -9.65 -26.85 13.09
C ASP A 142 -9.00 -25.46 13.22
N ASP A 143 -7.77 -25.41 13.77
CA ASP A 143 -6.96 -24.20 13.98
C ASP A 143 -5.74 -24.14 13.05
N ALA A 144 -5.80 -24.81 11.89
CA ALA A 144 -4.69 -24.91 10.97
C ALA A 144 -4.26 -23.55 10.37
N TYR A 145 -5.20 -22.62 10.28
CA TYR A 145 -4.98 -21.37 9.58
C TYR A 145 -4.98 -20.17 10.52
N THR A 146 -4.07 -19.25 10.28
CA THR A 146 -4.10 -17.90 10.86
C THR A 146 -4.68 -16.95 9.84
N TRP A 147 -5.53 -16.01 10.29
CA TRP A 147 -6.27 -15.07 9.46
C TRP A 147 -5.94 -13.64 9.81
N HIS A 148 -5.95 -12.77 8.80
CA HIS A 148 -5.83 -11.34 8.96
C HIS A 148 -6.69 -10.63 7.91
N MET A 149 -7.53 -9.70 8.35
CA MET A 149 -8.31 -8.86 7.43
C MET A 149 -7.44 -7.71 6.95
N CYS A 150 -7.27 -7.62 5.64
CA CYS A 150 -6.60 -6.50 4.99
C CYS A 150 -7.64 -5.54 4.43
N LYS A 151 -7.49 -4.26 4.73
CA LYS A 151 -8.42 -3.21 4.34
C LYS A 151 -7.70 -2.05 3.69
N ILE A 152 -8.10 -1.68 2.48
CA ILE A 152 -7.66 -0.47 1.78
C ILE A 152 -8.80 0.53 1.82
N HIS A 153 -8.60 1.68 2.46
CA HIS A 153 -9.60 2.73 2.52
C HIS A 153 -9.66 3.51 1.21
N TYR A 154 -10.89 3.86 0.80
CA TYR A 154 -11.06 4.78 -0.33
C TYR A 154 -10.36 6.10 -0.04
N SER A 155 -9.56 6.53 -1.01
CA SER A 155 -8.82 7.78 -0.93
C SER A 155 -8.69 8.41 -2.32
N ILE A 156 -8.61 9.73 -2.40
CA ILE A 156 -8.32 10.43 -3.65
C ILE A 156 -6.84 10.35 -3.99
N LEU A 157 -6.49 10.59 -5.26
CA LEU A 157 -5.11 10.44 -5.76
C LEU A 157 -4.08 11.21 -4.92
N ASP A 158 -4.41 12.43 -4.50
CA ASP A 158 -3.50 13.25 -3.69
C ASP A 158 -3.20 12.59 -2.33
N ASP A 159 -4.20 12.05 -1.66
CA ASP A 159 -4.02 11.33 -0.38
C ASP A 159 -3.29 10.00 -0.58
N ILE A 160 -3.53 9.30 -1.69
CA ILE A 160 -2.80 8.06 -2.04
C ILE A 160 -1.30 8.36 -2.19
N LYS A 161 -0.93 9.45 -2.87
CA LYS A 161 0.48 9.87 -2.97
C LYS A 161 1.09 10.15 -1.61
N LYS A 162 0.34 10.79 -0.74
CA LYS A 162 0.77 11.12 0.62
C LYS A 162 0.94 9.87 1.49
N LEU A 163 0.00 8.92 1.42
CA LEU A 163 0.13 7.62 2.09
C LEU A 163 1.35 6.85 1.59
N LYS A 164 1.56 6.81 0.27
CA LYS A 164 2.75 6.19 -0.32
C LYS A 164 4.05 6.81 0.20
N LEU A 165 4.11 8.13 0.27
CA LEU A 165 5.25 8.87 0.79
C LEU A 165 5.52 8.57 2.27
N LEU A 166 4.46 8.50 3.10
CA LEU A 166 4.56 8.12 4.51
C LEU A 166 5.11 6.71 4.68
N LEU A 167 4.69 5.78 3.83
CA LEU A 167 5.22 4.41 3.82
C LEU A 167 6.71 4.38 3.48
N ASP A 168 7.14 5.10 2.44
CA ASP A 168 8.55 5.21 2.10
C ASP A 168 9.35 5.84 3.24
N TYR A 169 8.80 6.85 3.91
CA TYR A 169 9.44 7.50 5.06
C TYR A 169 9.67 6.52 6.21
N ILE A 170 8.65 5.75 6.59
CA ILE A 170 8.73 4.77 7.67
C ILE A 170 9.65 3.60 7.32
N GLU A 171 9.55 3.08 6.10
CA GLU A 171 10.38 1.96 5.64
C GLU A 171 11.88 2.31 5.68
N ASN A 172 12.20 3.56 5.42
CA ASN A 172 13.55 4.07 5.46
C ASN A 172 13.96 4.70 6.80
N TYR A 173 13.16 4.49 7.88
CA TYR A 173 13.44 5.06 9.18
C TYR A 173 14.62 4.39 9.87
N ASP A 174 15.57 5.19 10.35
CA ASP A 174 16.72 4.77 11.14
C ASP A 174 16.48 5.10 12.62
N LYS A 175 16.14 4.09 13.40
CA LYS A 175 15.85 4.24 14.83
C LYS A 175 17.03 4.81 15.62
N THR A 176 18.27 4.54 15.19
CA THR A 176 19.48 5.01 15.89
C THR A 176 19.68 6.51 15.72
N LYS A 177 19.30 7.03 14.55
CA LYS A 177 19.37 8.47 14.23
C LYS A 177 18.04 9.19 14.49
N ASN A 178 17.00 8.42 14.78
CA ASN A 178 15.65 8.93 15.01
C ASN A 178 15.10 9.75 13.81
N THR A 179 15.42 9.35 12.60
CA THR A 179 15.03 10.01 11.35
C THR A 179 15.01 9.03 10.18
N SER A 180 14.31 9.38 9.10
CA SER A 180 14.37 8.61 7.86
C SER A 180 15.59 8.96 7.02
N THR A 181 16.23 7.95 6.41
CA THR A 181 17.38 8.14 5.50
C THR A 181 17.00 8.91 4.23
N ILE A 182 15.70 8.98 3.90
CA ILE A 182 15.18 9.73 2.73
C ILE A 182 14.72 11.15 3.09
N SER A 183 14.94 11.60 4.33
CA SER A 183 14.49 12.94 4.79
C SER A 183 14.97 14.05 3.86
N ASN A 184 16.22 13.98 3.35
CA ASN A 184 16.76 14.98 2.42
C ASN A 184 16.01 15.02 1.09
N VAL A 185 15.61 13.86 0.55
CA VAL A 185 14.84 13.78 -0.70
C VAL A 185 13.49 14.44 -0.52
N ILE A 186 12.81 14.13 0.60
CA ILE A 186 11.51 14.72 0.94
C ILE A 186 11.62 16.23 1.17
N CYS A 187 12.65 16.71 1.89
CA CYS A 187 12.86 18.14 2.15
C CYS A 187 13.06 18.97 0.88
N ASN A 188 13.58 18.36 -0.18
CA ASN A 188 13.78 19.01 -1.48
C ASN A 188 12.61 18.78 -2.46
N SER A 189 11.51 18.20 -2.00
CA SER A 189 10.33 17.90 -2.81
C SER A 189 9.14 18.81 -2.44
N GLU A 190 8.11 18.78 -3.28
CA GLU A 190 6.83 19.42 -3.00
C GLU A 190 6.07 18.83 -1.79
N TYR A 191 6.49 17.66 -1.31
CA TYR A 191 5.87 16.93 -0.20
C TYR A 191 6.36 17.33 1.19
N LYS A 192 7.36 18.23 1.28
CA LYS A 192 7.97 18.63 2.56
C LYS A 192 6.96 19.09 3.61
N ASP A 193 6.16 20.08 3.24
CA ASP A 193 5.23 20.70 4.17
C ASP A 193 4.14 19.73 4.58
N TYR A 194 3.68 18.90 3.64
CA TYR A 194 2.66 17.89 3.91
C TYR A 194 3.13 16.82 4.91
N ILE A 195 4.33 16.27 4.74
CA ILE A 195 4.87 15.27 5.68
C ILE A 195 4.96 15.85 7.10
N ASN A 196 5.42 17.08 7.24
CA ASN A 196 5.49 17.73 8.52
C ASN A 196 4.10 17.87 9.18
N GLU A 197 3.15 18.41 8.42
CA GLU A 197 1.78 18.62 8.89
C GLU A 197 1.11 17.30 9.33
N ILE A 198 1.18 16.25 8.49
CA ILE A 198 0.49 14.98 8.80
C ILE A 198 1.12 14.26 10.00
N ILE A 199 2.44 14.29 10.15
CA ILE A 199 3.11 13.68 11.30
C ILE A 199 2.76 14.43 12.60
N GLU A 200 2.74 15.76 12.58
CA GLU A 200 2.29 16.56 13.73
C GLU A 200 0.85 16.26 14.12
N LEU A 201 -0.03 16.23 13.13
CA LEU A 201 -1.45 15.94 13.31
C LEU A 201 -1.68 14.57 13.92
N CYS A 202 -1.03 13.55 13.37
CA CYS A 202 -1.16 12.17 13.86
C CYS A 202 -0.50 11.96 15.23
N ASN A 203 0.52 12.74 15.59
CA ASN A 203 1.11 12.70 16.92
C ASN A 203 0.21 13.40 17.97
N SER A 204 -0.47 14.50 17.61
CA SER A 204 -1.34 15.26 18.51
C SER A 204 -2.68 14.57 18.77
N LYS A 205 -3.21 13.86 17.75
CA LYS A 205 -4.53 13.18 17.75
C LYS A 205 -5.69 14.07 18.21
N SER A 206 -5.66 15.35 17.84
CA SER A 206 -6.63 16.35 18.30
C SER A 206 -7.07 17.30 17.19
N GLY A 207 -8.28 17.86 17.35
CA GLY A 207 -8.86 18.86 16.46
C GLY A 207 -9.66 18.30 15.28
N ASP A 208 -10.38 19.19 14.59
CA ASP A 208 -11.26 18.84 13.46
C ASP A 208 -10.47 18.28 12.28
N SER A 209 -9.28 18.81 12.02
CA SER A 209 -8.38 18.32 10.97
C SER A 209 -7.96 16.87 11.19
N TYR A 210 -7.73 16.46 12.45
CA TYR A 210 -7.47 15.06 12.80
C TYR A 210 -8.65 14.15 12.44
N GLN A 211 -9.89 14.57 12.71
CA GLN A 211 -11.06 13.77 12.40
C GLN A 211 -11.21 13.53 10.88
N GLN A 212 -10.88 14.53 10.06
CA GLN A 212 -10.93 14.41 8.59
C GLN A 212 -9.84 13.50 8.01
N THR A 213 -8.68 13.42 8.66
CA THR A 213 -7.52 12.63 8.23
C THR A 213 -7.25 11.40 9.09
N LYS A 214 -8.20 11.05 9.96
CA LYS A 214 -8.05 9.95 10.93
C LYS A 214 -7.61 8.65 10.28
N TYR A 215 -8.15 8.31 9.11
CA TYR A 215 -7.78 7.10 8.39
C TYR A 215 -6.28 7.07 8.00
N ILE A 216 -5.69 8.20 7.65
CA ILE A 216 -4.24 8.30 7.36
C ILE A 216 -3.44 8.05 8.64
N CYS A 217 -3.90 8.59 9.77
CA CYS A 217 -3.22 8.40 11.06
C CYS A 217 -3.36 6.96 11.57
N ASP A 218 -4.50 6.32 11.34
CA ASP A 218 -4.71 4.91 11.68
C ASP A 218 -3.76 4.01 10.85
N GLU A 219 -3.63 4.25 9.53
CA GLU A 219 -2.66 3.57 8.67
C GLU A 219 -1.22 3.81 9.16
N LEU A 220 -0.87 5.05 9.48
CA LEU A 220 0.45 5.41 10.01
C LEU A 220 0.77 4.65 11.31
N ASP A 221 -0.21 4.53 12.21
CA ASP A 221 -0.04 3.80 13.46
C ASP A 221 0.14 2.29 13.24
N GLU A 222 -0.52 1.69 12.25
CA GLU A 222 -0.29 0.31 11.85
C GLU A 222 1.15 0.10 11.35
N PHE A 223 1.64 0.97 10.47
CA PHE A 223 3.00 0.90 9.93
C PHE A 223 4.05 1.07 11.02
N LYS A 224 3.85 2.02 11.94
CA LYS A 224 4.74 2.22 13.08
C LYS A 224 4.84 0.98 13.97
N LYS A 225 3.72 0.28 14.19
CA LYS A 225 3.72 -0.97 14.98
C LYS A 225 4.53 -2.07 14.29
N ILE A 226 4.36 -2.25 12.97
CA ILE A 226 5.10 -3.25 12.20
C ILE A 226 6.61 -3.00 12.26
N HIS A 227 7.02 -1.73 12.25
CA HIS A 227 8.42 -1.32 12.32
C HIS A 227 8.94 -1.08 13.75
N ASP A 228 8.12 -1.33 14.78
CA ASP A 228 8.46 -1.06 16.19
C ASP A 228 8.97 0.39 16.38
N ILE A 229 8.24 1.35 15.83
CA ILE A 229 8.49 2.79 15.94
C ILE A 229 7.45 3.39 16.87
N ASN A 230 7.88 3.84 18.04
CA ASN A 230 6.96 4.42 19.04
C ASN A 230 6.46 5.81 18.63
N LYS A 231 7.36 6.66 18.10
CA LYS A 231 7.03 8.03 17.70
C LYS A 231 7.89 8.45 16.51
N LEU A 232 7.27 9.06 15.51
CA LEU A 232 7.99 9.74 14.45
C LEU A 232 8.40 11.13 14.90
N HIS A 233 9.65 11.49 14.65
CA HIS A 233 10.18 12.79 15.01
C HIS A 233 10.40 13.66 13.78
N LEU A 234 9.88 14.89 13.87
CA LEU A 234 9.94 15.90 12.81
C LEU A 234 11.23 16.73 12.83
N ASN A 235 11.95 16.72 13.95
CA ASN A 235 12.99 17.69 14.25
C ASN A 235 14.12 17.81 13.24
N TYR A 236 14.26 16.85 12.33
CA TYR A 236 15.29 16.87 11.29
C TYR A 236 14.83 17.46 9.96
N LEU A 237 13.52 17.51 9.69
CA LEU A 237 13.00 18.19 8.50
C LEU A 237 13.02 19.72 8.64
N VAL A 238 13.01 20.23 9.88
CA VAL A 238 13.01 21.68 10.19
C VAL A 238 14.43 22.25 10.24
N LEU A 239 15.44 21.45 10.58
CA LEU A 239 16.83 21.94 10.79
C LEU A 239 17.63 22.16 9.50
N MET A 240 17.10 21.83 8.32
CA MET A 240 17.77 22.04 7.03
C MET A 240 17.45 23.40 6.38
N ASN A 241 16.88 24.35 7.11
CA ASN A 241 16.61 25.72 6.63
C ASN A 241 17.73 26.73 6.96
N HIS A 242 18.97 26.28 7.18
CA HIS A 242 20.10 27.19 7.39
C HIS A 242 21.27 26.87 6.48
#